data_5b472ef9791436f07ed9137a126b28f8
#
_entry.id   5b472ef9791436f07ed9137a126b28f8
#
_cell.length_a   1.000
_cell.length_b   1.000
_cell.length_c   1.000
_cell.angle_alpha   90.00
_cell.angle_beta   90.00
_cell.angle_gamma   90.00
#
_symmetry.space_group_name_H-M   'P 1'
#
loop_
_entity.id
_entity.type
_entity.pdbx_description
1 polymer ?
#
loop_
_entity_poly.entity_id
_entity_poly.type
_entity_poly.pdbx_seq_one_letter_code
_entity_poly.pdbx_strand_id
1 'polypeptide(L)'
;RVYSDNALILPIIVVSFSYLIYPLAMVQTALVRRQNRLKFYSLTNLTAVVTDNLLTGIFALFGMGMWAIVLPKLLVAPVWVAMMLRFEPWRPVMTFTLKRWKSVLGFGSRILGVEMLNTFRENVDYLLIGRFIGVKALGVYYFAFNAGLGLSLSVINALSVSIYSDFCDVRSQPAELKQRFSKNLLTITKVIVPVVALQCSLAPLYVPIVFGQKWVTEGAVPILMLICLSALSRPFANASSMLFRAVGLPQVDLLWNLAFTVALTVAILIGTSWGSLGVAVSVAAAHLTLQPIYLMMGQRLLRRIQEAQSASL
;
A
#
# COMPACT_ATOMS: atom_id res chain seq x y z
N ARG A 1 -18.99 0.47 -18.46
CA ARG A 1 -19.68 0.60 -17.15
C ARG A 1 -19.16 -0.52 -16.26
N VAL A 2 -18.33 -0.19 -15.28
CA VAL A 2 -17.78 -1.19 -14.32
C VAL A 2 -18.79 -1.47 -13.21
N TYR A 3 -19.55 -0.45 -12.80
CA TYR A 3 -20.59 -0.53 -11.79
C TYR A 3 -21.93 -0.07 -12.40
N SER A 4 -22.98 -0.85 -12.20
CA SER A 4 -24.33 -0.58 -12.77
C SER A 4 -25.19 0.34 -11.91
N ASP A 5 -24.67 0.85 -10.80
CA ASP A 5 -25.41 1.64 -9.84
C ASP A 5 -25.24 3.15 -10.12
N ASN A 6 -26.29 3.78 -10.65
CA ASN A 6 -26.28 5.20 -10.99
C ASN A 6 -26.12 6.12 -9.76
N ALA A 7 -26.43 5.61 -8.55
CA ALA A 7 -26.29 6.35 -7.31
C ALA A 7 -24.82 6.69 -6.96
N LEU A 8 -23.85 5.93 -7.49
CA LEU A 8 -22.42 6.13 -7.26
C LEU A 8 -21.80 7.20 -8.15
N ILE A 9 -22.46 7.60 -9.25
CA ILE A 9 -21.85 8.50 -10.24
C ILE A 9 -21.54 9.87 -9.63
N LEU A 10 -22.51 10.48 -8.96
CA LEU A 10 -22.35 11.81 -8.38
C LEU A 10 -21.30 11.86 -7.27
N PRO A 11 -21.28 10.94 -6.27
CA PRO A 11 -20.20 10.85 -5.30
C PRO A 11 -18.80 10.70 -5.90
N ILE A 12 -18.65 9.87 -6.94
CA ILE A 12 -17.36 9.67 -7.63
C ILE A 12 -16.91 10.96 -8.31
N ILE A 13 -17.81 11.69 -9.01
CA ILE A 13 -17.49 12.98 -9.64
C ILE A 13 -17.01 13.97 -8.57
N VAL A 14 -17.74 14.09 -7.45
CA VAL A 14 -17.40 15.04 -6.39
C VAL A 14 -16.04 14.71 -5.74
N VAL A 15 -15.77 13.44 -5.45
CA VAL A 15 -14.43 13.03 -4.94
C VAL A 15 -13.34 13.34 -5.97
N SER A 16 -13.62 13.17 -7.27
CA SER A 16 -12.64 13.45 -8.32
C SER A 16 -12.18 14.92 -8.31
N PHE A 17 -13.03 15.85 -7.92
CA PHE A 17 -12.63 17.26 -7.76
C PHE A 17 -11.58 17.45 -6.67
N SER A 18 -11.60 16.70 -5.57
CA SER A 18 -10.57 16.79 -4.54
C SER A 18 -9.19 16.41 -5.09
N TYR A 19 -9.12 15.45 -6.01
CA TYR A 19 -7.87 15.06 -6.66
C TYR A 19 -7.32 16.11 -7.64
N LEU A 20 -8.13 17.05 -8.12
CA LEU A 20 -7.66 18.21 -8.92
C LEU A 20 -7.02 19.29 -8.03
N ILE A 21 -7.34 19.31 -6.74
CA ILE A 21 -6.81 20.30 -5.79
C ILE A 21 -5.41 19.92 -5.30
N TYR A 22 -5.14 18.63 -5.02
CA TYR A 22 -3.84 18.17 -4.50
C TYR A 22 -2.62 18.54 -5.35
N PRO A 23 -2.64 18.47 -6.70
CA PRO A 23 -1.52 18.85 -7.54
C PRO A 23 -1.02 20.29 -7.34
N LEU A 24 -1.87 21.20 -6.86
CA LEU A 24 -1.50 22.60 -6.59
C LEU A 24 -0.39 22.73 -5.53
N ALA A 25 -0.27 21.76 -4.62
CA ALA A 25 0.76 21.74 -3.58
C ALA A 25 1.83 20.63 -3.79
N MET A 26 1.87 20.00 -4.96
CA MET A 26 2.77 18.87 -5.20
C MET A 26 4.24 19.27 -5.21
N VAL A 27 4.56 20.46 -5.74
CA VAL A 27 5.92 21.01 -5.77
C VAL A 27 6.37 21.38 -4.35
N GLN A 28 5.51 22.03 -3.58
CA GLN A 28 5.79 22.37 -2.17
C GLN A 28 6.06 21.12 -1.35
N THR A 29 5.25 20.09 -1.55
CA THR A 29 5.46 18.78 -0.91
C THR A 29 6.83 18.19 -1.24
N ALA A 30 7.23 18.23 -2.50
CA ALA A 30 8.54 17.75 -2.95
C ALA A 30 9.69 18.56 -2.33
N LEU A 31 9.56 19.90 -2.26
CA LEU A 31 10.55 20.79 -1.66
C LEU A 31 10.70 20.54 -0.14
N VAL A 32 9.59 20.42 0.59
CA VAL A 32 9.57 20.11 2.03
C VAL A 32 10.28 18.78 2.31
N ARG A 33 10.02 17.74 1.51
CA ARG A 33 10.71 16.45 1.60
C ARG A 33 12.20 16.57 1.29
N ARG A 34 12.58 17.32 0.23
CA ARG A 34 13.98 17.55 -0.16
C ARG A 34 14.76 18.30 0.93
N GLN A 35 14.11 19.26 1.60
CA GLN A 35 14.68 20.02 2.72
C GLN A 35 14.73 19.23 4.04
N ASN A 36 14.33 17.96 4.02
CA ASN A 36 14.25 17.09 5.20
C ASN A 36 13.35 17.61 6.35
N ARG A 37 12.37 18.45 6.01
CA ARG A 37 11.38 18.97 6.97
C ARG A 37 10.25 17.95 7.21
N LEU A 38 10.65 16.70 7.47
CA LEU A 38 9.72 15.56 7.58
C LEU A 38 8.73 15.72 8.73
N LYS A 39 9.16 16.35 9.84
CA LYS A 39 8.28 16.61 10.99
C LYS A 39 7.06 17.46 10.60
N PHE A 40 7.32 18.53 9.83
CA PHE A 40 6.24 19.41 9.36
C PHE A 40 5.30 18.67 8.40
N TYR A 41 5.88 17.97 7.40
CA TYR A 41 5.11 17.17 6.45
C TYR A 41 4.22 16.13 7.15
N SER A 42 4.78 15.40 8.11
CA SER A 42 4.04 14.37 8.87
C SER A 42 2.93 14.99 9.72
N LEU A 43 3.19 16.14 10.35
CA LEU A 43 2.19 16.82 11.17
C LEU A 43 1.01 17.33 10.31
N THR A 44 1.30 17.92 9.14
CA THR A 44 0.26 18.38 8.22
C THR A 44 -0.59 17.23 7.69
N ASN A 45 0.05 16.10 7.34
CA ASN A 45 -0.68 14.90 6.92
C ASN A 45 -1.52 14.32 8.07
N LEU A 46 -0.97 14.25 9.28
CA LEU A 46 -1.70 13.77 10.45
C LEU A 46 -2.94 14.64 10.71
N THR A 47 -2.78 15.97 10.66
CA THR A 47 -3.90 16.90 10.84
C THR A 47 -4.98 16.68 9.78
N ALA A 48 -4.58 16.51 8.51
CA ALA A 48 -5.52 16.24 7.43
C ALA A 48 -6.28 14.91 7.64
N VAL A 49 -5.56 13.83 7.99
CA VAL A 49 -6.17 12.50 8.23
C VAL A 49 -7.10 12.54 9.44
N VAL A 50 -6.69 13.18 10.55
CA VAL A 50 -7.53 13.31 11.74
C VAL A 50 -8.79 14.12 11.43
N THR A 51 -8.64 15.25 10.73
CA THR A 51 -9.79 16.09 10.35
C THR A 51 -10.74 15.35 9.40
N ASP A 52 -10.22 14.63 8.40
CA ASP A 52 -11.02 13.83 7.47
C ASP A 52 -11.85 12.76 8.20
N ASN A 53 -11.21 12.01 9.12
CA ASN A 53 -11.90 10.98 9.91
C ASN A 53 -12.90 11.54 10.92
N LEU A 54 -12.59 12.66 11.58
CA LEU A 54 -13.53 13.31 12.48
C LEU A 54 -14.76 13.84 11.76
N LEU A 55 -14.57 14.52 10.62
CA LEU A 55 -15.69 14.99 9.81
C LEU A 55 -16.51 13.83 9.26
N THR A 56 -15.86 12.75 8.83
CA THR A 56 -16.55 11.52 8.39
C THR A 56 -17.42 10.95 9.49
N GLY A 57 -16.90 10.87 10.72
CA GLY A 57 -17.66 10.42 11.89
C GLY A 57 -18.85 11.32 12.21
N ILE A 58 -18.63 12.64 12.22
CA ILE A 58 -19.69 13.64 12.46
C ILE A 58 -20.79 13.51 11.39
N PHE A 59 -20.44 13.49 10.11
CA PHE A 59 -21.42 13.39 9.03
C PHE A 59 -22.15 12.03 9.00
N ALA A 60 -21.49 10.97 9.44
CA ALA A 60 -22.12 9.66 9.61
C ALA A 60 -23.17 9.69 10.73
N LEU A 61 -22.89 10.39 11.85
CA LEU A 61 -23.87 10.58 12.94
C LEU A 61 -25.10 11.39 12.48
N PHE A 62 -24.94 12.32 11.54
CA PHE A 62 -26.06 13.02 10.90
C PHE A 62 -26.81 12.18 9.87
N GLY A 63 -26.45 10.91 9.67
CA GLY A 63 -27.16 10.01 8.75
C GLY A 63 -26.91 10.31 7.28
N MET A 64 -25.84 11.02 6.91
CA MET A 64 -25.54 11.43 5.52
C MET A 64 -25.15 10.27 4.59
N GLY A 65 -25.10 9.03 5.09
CA GLY A 65 -24.80 7.84 4.30
C GLY A 65 -23.48 7.97 3.54
N MET A 66 -23.52 7.78 2.22
CA MET A 66 -22.35 7.85 1.34
C MET A 66 -21.65 9.21 1.33
N TRP A 67 -22.41 10.30 1.53
CA TRP A 67 -21.88 11.66 1.57
C TRP A 67 -20.99 11.93 2.78
N ALA A 68 -21.16 11.16 3.86
CA ALA A 68 -20.32 11.25 5.03
C ALA A 68 -18.83 10.95 4.73
N ILE A 69 -18.54 10.16 3.69
CA ILE A 69 -17.18 9.82 3.27
C ILE A 69 -16.66 10.81 2.20
N VAL A 70 -17.56 11.32 1.36
CA VAL A 70 -17.21 12.14 0.19
C VAL A 70 -16.91 13.59 0.56
N LEU A 71 -17.78 14.21 1.35
CA LEU A 71 -17.68 15.64 1.70
C LEU A 71 -16.42 15.98 2.50
N PRO A 72 -16.00 15.20 3.49
CA PRO A 72 -14.75 15.49 4.21
C PRO A 72 -13.53 15.59 3.30
N LYS A 73 -13.40 14.70 2.31
CA LYS A 73 -12.28 14.74 1.35
C LYS A 73 -12.24 16.01 0.53
N LEU A 74 -13.42 16.51 0.12
CA LEU A 74 -13.53 17.77 -0.60
C LEU A 74 -13.19 18.99 0.28
N LEU A 75 -13.57 18.95 1.57
CA LEU A 75 -13.31 20.04 2.52
C LEU A 75 -11.86 20.05 3.01
N VAL A 76 -11.27 18.90 3.24
CA VAL A 76 -9.89 18.78 3.76
C VAL A 76 -8.83 19.08 2.70
N ALA A 77 -9.09 18.74 1.42
CA ALA A 77 -8.13 18.95 0.35
C ALA A 77 -7.66 20.41 0.22
N PRO A 78 -8.53 21.44 0.15
CA PRO A 78 -8.10 22.83 0.08
C PRO A 78 -7.37 23.30 1.35
N VAL A 79 -7.79 22.82 2.52
CA VAL A 79 -7.12 23.14 3.80
C VAL A 79 -5.69 22.61 3.80
N TRP A 80 -5.50 21.36 3.40
CA TRP A 80 -4.17 20.75 3.29
C TRP A 80 -3.28 21.51 2.29
N VAL A 81 -3.82 21.85 1.12
CA VAL A 81 -3.11 22.65 0.10
C VAL A 81 -2.75 24.03 0.64
N ALA A 82 -3.66 24.72 1.31
CA ALA A 82 -3.40 26.03 1.90
C ALA A 82 -2.28 25.97 2.96
N MET A 83 -2.26 24.93 3.78
CA MET A 83 -1.18 24.71 4.75
C MET A 83 0.17 24.54 4.04
N MET A 84 0.25 23.73 2.99
CA MET A 84 1.49 23.52 2.23
C MET A 84 1.96 24.79 1.53
N LEU A 85 1.06 25.55 0.91
CA LEU A 85 1.37 26.82 0.24
C LEU A 85 1.84 27.92 1.20
N ARG A 86 1.34 27.91 2.44
CA ARG A 86 1.74 28.89 3.47
C ARG A 86 3.13 28.61 4.04
N PHE A 87 3.50 27.33 4.15
CA PHE A 87 4.79 26.94 4.75
C PHE A 87 5.95 26.94 3.77
N GLU A 88 5.70 26.61 2.50
CA GLU A 88 6.70 26.69 1.44
C GLU A 88 6.23 27.72 0.41
N PRO A 89 6.79 28.96 0.46
CA PRO A 89 6.31 30.08 -0.34
C PRO A 89 6.70 30.01 -1.82
N TRP A 90 7.16 28.86 -2.30
CA TRP A 90 7.45 28.67 -3.71
C TRP A 90 6.21 28.96 -4.57
N ARG A 91 6.39 29.78 -5.59
CA ARG A 91 5.34 30.11 -6.56
C ARG A 91 5.73 29.67 -7.96
N PRO A 92 4.79 29.16 -8.75
CA PRO A 92 5.06 28.77 -10.13
C PRO A 92 5.44 30.03 -10.95
N VAL A 93 6.57 29.94 -11.66
CA VAL A 93 6.92 30.93 -12.67
C VAL A 93 6.33 30.44 -13.99
N MET A 94 5.51 31.28 -14.62
CA MET A 94 4.84 30.96 -15.88
C MET A 94 5.85 31.03 -17.06
N THR A 95 6.87 30.16 -17.03
CA THR A 95 7.78 29.96 -18.15
C THR A 95 7.55 28.60 -18.78
N PHE A 96 7.09 28.60 -20.01
CA PHE A 96 6.82 27.35 -20.73
C PHE A 96 7.96 27.04 -21.70
N THR A 97 8.80 26.03 -21.36
CA THR A 97 9.94 25.65 -22.19
C THR A 97 9.82 24.18 -22.58
N LEU A 98 9.31 23.90 -23.77
CA LEU A 98 9.11 22.54 -24.32
C LEU A 98 10.37 21.66 -24.28
N LYS A 99 11.56 22.25 -24.44
CA LYS A 99 12.83 21.52 -24.42
C LYS A 99 13.13 20.88 -23.07
N ARG A 100 12.72 21.52 -21.96
CA ARG A 100 12.84 20.96 -20.60
C ARG A 100 11.80 19.88 -20.31
N TRP A 101 10.63 19.99 -20.93
CA TRP A 101 9.56 19.01 -20.78
C TRP A 101 9.94 17.62 -21.29
N LYS A 102 10.70 17.53 -22.37
CA LYS A 102 11.13 16.25 -22.95
C LYS A 102 11.96 15.41 -21.96
N SER A 103 12.86 16.03 -21.21
CA SER A 103 13.66 15.31 -20.19
C SER A 103 12.82 14.91 -18.97
N VAL A 104 11.91 15.78 -18.52
CA VAL A 104 11.00 15.50 -17.41
C VAL A 104 10.01 14.40 -17.75
N LEU A 105 9.43 14.45 -18.97
CA LEU A 105 8.50 13.42 -19.43
C LEU A 105 9.18 12.05 -19.59
N GLY A 106 10.42 12.00 -20.07
CA GLY A 106 11.15 10.74 -20.22
C GLY A 106 11.44 10.04 -18.89
N PHE A 107 11.75 10.79 -17.84
CA PHE A 107 11.93 10.26 -16.50
C PHE A 107 10.59 10.00 -15.80
N GLY A 108 9.68 10.97 -15.86
CA GLY A 108 8.39 10.93 -15.19
C GLY A 108 7.48 9.83 -15.71
N SER A 109 7.48 9.55 -17.04
CA SER A 109 6.67 8.47 -17.61
C SER A 109 7.10 7.08 -17.11
N ARG A 110 8.39 6.87 -16.87
CA ARG A 110 8.89 5.61 -16.30
C ARG A 110 8.43 5.42 -14.86
N ILE A 111 8.52 6.48 -14.06
CA ILE A 111 8.01 6.46 -12.67
C ILE A 111 6.49 6.24 -12.69
N LEU A 112 5.76 6.98 -13.52
CA LEU A 112 4.32 6.82 -13.66
C LEU A 112 3.93 5.38 -14.01
N GLY A 113 4.65 4.76 -14.95
CA GLY A 113 4.42 3.35 -15.30
C GLY A 113 4.59 2.39 -14.13
N VAL A 114 5.64 2.58 -13.33
CA VAL A 114 5.87 1.79 -12.11
C VAL A 114 4.76 2.01 -11.07
N GLU A 115 4.36 3.26 -10.84
CA GLU A 115 3.29 3.58 -9.88
C GLU A 115 1.93 3.07 -10.36
N MET A 116 1.64 3.13 -11.66
CA MET A 116 0.42 2.52 -12.21
C MET A 116 0.39 1.01 -12.01
N LEU A 117 1.51 0.32 -12.23
CA LEU A 117 1.62 -1.12 -11.99
C LEU A 117 1.42 -1.47 -10.51
N ASN A 118 2.04 -0.70 -9.62
CA ASN A 118 1.87 -0.88 -8.18
C ASN A 118 0.40 -0.66 -7.76
N THR A 119 -0.19 0.45 -8.20
CA THR A 119 -1.60 0.78 -7.93
C THR A 119 -2.54 -0.30 -8.49
N PHE A 120 -2.29 -0.79 -9.70
CA PHE A 120 -3.05 -1.89 -10.27
C PHE A 120 -2.95 -3.16 -9.40
N ARG A 121 -1.75 -3.54 -9.01
CA ARG A 121 -1.52 -4.73 -8.17
C ARG A 121 -2.22 -4.62 -6.81
N GLU A 122 -2.26 -3.43 -6.22
CA GLU A 122 -2.88 -3.19 -4.91
C GLU A 122 -4.41 -3.14 -4.96
N ASN A 123 -4.99 -2.97 -6.15
CA ASN A 123 -6.44 -2.80 -6.32
C ASN A 123 -7.07 -3.80 -7.30
N VAL A 124 -6.31 -4.74 -7.84
CA VAL A 124 -6.81 -5.71 -8.83
C VAL A 124 -7.91 -6.61 -8.26
N ASP A 125 -7.81 -6.98 -6.99
CA ASP A 125 -8.81 -7.74 -6.27
C ASP A 125 -10.14 -6.98 -6.16
N TYR A 126 -10.11 -5.69 -5.82
CA TYR A 126 -11.30 -4.84 -5.78
C TYR A 126 -11.97 -4.72 -7.15
N LEU A 127 -11.17 -4.53 -8.21
CA LEU A 127 -11.68 -4.43 -9.58
C LEU A 127 -12.37 -5.73 -10.01
N LEU A 128 -11.75 -6.87 -9.75
CA LEU A 128 -12.27 -8.17 -10.14
C LEU A 128 -13.50 -8.57 -9.33
N ILE A 129 -13.50 -8.35 -8.02
CA ILE A 129 -14.67 -8.61 -7.18
C ILE A 129 -15.85 -7.72 -7.63
N GLY A 130 -15.61 -6.42 -7.79
CA GLY A 130 -16.65 -5.49 -8.21
C GLY A 130 -17.23 -5.82 -9.58
N ARG A 131 -16.40 -6.32 -10.51
CA ARG A 131 -16.82 -6.68 -11.87
C ARG A 131 -17.53 -8.03 -11.99
N PHE A 132 -17.04 -9.05 -11.28
CA PHE A 132 -17.48 -10.44 -11.47
C PHE A 132 -18.46 -10.93 -10.38
N ILE A 133 -18.36 -10.40 -9.15
CA ILE A 133 -19.19 -10.84 -8.02
C ILE A 133 -20.24 -9.79 -7.67
N GLY A 134 -19.88 -8.49 -7.73
CA GLY A 134 -20.79 -7.39 -7.51
C GLY A 134 -20.41 -6.47 -6.33
N VAL A 135 -21.11 -5.33 -6.26
CA VAL A 135 -20.80 -4.22 -5.34
C VAL A 135 -20.97 -4.61 -3.87
N LYS A 136 -21.99 -5.45 -3.55
CA LYS A 136 -22.20 -5.90 -2.15
C LYS A 136 -21.03 -6.74 -1.64
N ALA A 137 -20.57 -7.69 -2.45
CA ALA A 137 -19.41 -8.53 -2.11
C ALA A 137 -18.11 -7.70 -2.04
N LEU A 138 -17.96 -6.72 -2.92
CA LEU A 138 -16.86 -5.76 -2.85
C LEU A 138 -16.86 -4.98 -1.54
N GLY A 139 -18.02 -4.52 -1.06
CA GLY A 139 -18.13 -3.81 0.22
C GLY A 139 -17.68 -4.67 1.41
N VAL A 140 -18.09 -5.94 1.45
CA VAL A 140 -17.68 -6.89 2.49
C VAL A 140 -16.18 -7.16 2.44
N TYR A 141 -15.64 -7.39 1.25
CA TYR A 141 -14.22 -7.63 1.05
C TYR A 141 -13.37 -6.40 1.41
N TYR A 142 -13.78 -5.21 0.96
CA TYR A 142 -13.12 -3.95 1.27
C TYR A 142 -13.09 -3.67 2.78
N PHE A 143 -14.20 -3.90 3.47
CA PHE A 143 -14.26 -3.82 4.93
C PHE A 143 -13.27 -4.79 5.57
N ALA A 144 -13.32 -6.07 5.18
CA ALA A 144 -12.46 -7.12 5.72
C ALA A 144 -10.97 -6.82 5.47
N PHE A 145 -10.62 -6.30 4.30
CA PHE A 145 -9.25 -5.91 3.94
C PHE A 145 -8.74 -4.77 4.83
N ASN A 146 -9.51 -3.69 4.98
CA ASN A 146 -9.08 -2.53 5.76
C ASN A 146 -9.07 -2.82 7.27
N ALA A 147 -10.06 -3.54 7.79
CA ALA A 147 -10.11 -3.94 9.20
C ALA A 147 -9.04 -4.98 9.56
N GLY A 148 -8.66 -5.84 8.61
CA GLY A 148 -7.65 -6.88 8.82
C GLY A 148 -6.22 -6.42 8.54
N LEU A 149 -5.97 -5.78 7.39
CA LEU A 149 -4.61 -5.44 6.94
C LEU A 149 -4.17 -4.03 7.28
N GLY A 150 -5.08 -3.10 7.53
CA GLY A 150 -4.76 -1.68 7.69
C GLY A 150 -3.68 -1.41 8.75
N LEU A 151 -3.79 -2.05 9.92
CA LEU A 151 -2.78 -1.95 10.98
C LEU A 151 -1.46 -2.61 10.56
N SER A 152 -1.53 -3.83 10.04
CA SER A 152 -0.35 -4.60 9.61
C SER A 152 0.42 -3.90 8.50
N LEU A 153 -0.26 -3.30 7.51
CA LEU A 153 0.38 -2.53 6.43
C LEU A 153 1.11 -1.30 6.95
N SER A 154 0.53 -0.59 7.93
CA SER A 154 1.17 0.58 8.55
C SER A 154 2.49 0.19 9.22
N VAL A 155 2.52 -0.92 9.94
CA VAL A 155 3.73 -1.47 10.57
C VAL A 155 4.76 -1.91 9.51
N ILE A 156 4.31 -2.60 8.46
CA ILE A 156 5.18 -3.04 7.37
C ILE A 156 5.84 -1.84 6.68
N ASN A 157 5.07 -0.79 6.38
CA ASN A 157 5.58 0.40 5.73
C ASN A 157 6.59 1.15 6.59
N ALA A 158 6.35 1.25 7.90
CA ALA A 158 7.30 1.88 8.83
C ALA A 158 8.64 1.13 8.90
N LEU A 159 8.61 -0.20 8.93
CA LEU A 159 9.81 -1.04 8.93
C LEU A 159 10.58 -0.94 7.61
N SER A 160 9.89 -0.83 6.48
CA SER A 160 10.50 -0.84 5.14
C SER A 160 11.46 0.30 4.90
N VAL A 161 11.12 1.51 5.37
CA VAL A 161 11.98 2.70 5.20
C VAL A 161 13.32 2.51 5.91
N SER A 162 13.31 1.99 7.13
CA SER A 162 14.52 1.72 7.91
C SER A 162 15.38 0.62 7.29
N ILE A 163 14.77 -0.46 6.80
CA ILE A 163 15.45 -1.61 6.21
C ILE A 163 16.24 -1.24 4.95
N TYR A 164 15.68 -0.40 4.09
CA TYR A 164 16.38 0.02 2.87
C TYR A 164 17.65 0.81 3.16
N SER A 165 17.58 1.78 4.07
CA SER A 165 18.75 2.56 4.49
C SER A 165 19.83 1.65 5.10
N ASP A 166 19.42 0.74 6.00
CA ASP A 166 20.30 -0.21 6.66
C ASP A 166 21.07 -1.11 5.68
N PHE A 167 20.46 -1.53 4.57
CA PHE A 167 21.14 -2.31 3.54
C PHE A 167 22.06 -1.47 2.65
N CYS A 168 21.67 -0.22 2.34
CA CYS A 168 22.52 0.66 1.55
C CYS A 168 23.83 0.99 2.24
N ASP A 169 23.83 1.15 3.56
CA ASP A 169 25.01 1.47 4.35
C ASP A 169 26.08 0.38 4.30
N VAL A 170 25.68 -0.88 4.18
CA VAL A 170 26.60 -2.04 4.23
C VAL A 170 26.66 -2.82 2.92
N ARG A 171 26.17 -2.27 1.83
CA ARG A 171 26.10 -2.96 0.52
C ARG A 171 27.43 -3.47 0.00
N SER A 172 28.56 -2.83 0.39
CA SER A 172 29.92 -3.21 0.02
C SER A 172 30.53 -4.27 0.90
N GLN A 173 29.85 -4.67 1.99
CA GLN A 173 30.34 -5.61 3.00
C GLN A 173 29.41 -6.84 3.07
N PRO A 174 29.63 -7.89 2.24
CA PRO A 174 28.70 -9.02 2.11
C PRO A 174 28.39 -9.77 3.41
N ALA A 175 29.37 -9.92 4.28
CA ALA A 175 29.18 -10.60 5.56
C ALA A 175 28.24 -9.80 6.48
N GLU A 176 28.44 -8.49 6.56
CA GLU A 176 27.62 -7.60 7.37
C GLU A 176 26.22 -7.45 6.76
N LEU A 177 26.12 -7.36 5.43
CA LEU A 177 24.83 -7.30 4.72
C LEU A 177 23.98 -8.54 5.03
N LYS A 178 24.57 -9.74 5.01
CA LYS A 178 23.87 -10.99 5.38
C LYS A 178 23.43 -10.97 6.84
N GLN A 179 24.28 -10.50 7.75
CA GLN A 179 23.96 -10.40 9.17
C GLN A 179 22.79 -9.43 9.39
N ARG A 180 22.82 -8.24 8.77
CA ARG A 180 21.74 -7.25 8.87
C ARG A 180 20.45 -7.77 8.24
N PHE A 181 20.53 -8.44 7.09
CA PHE A 181 19.37 -9.06 6.48
C PHE A 181 18.71 -10.08 7.43
N SER A 182 19.48 -10.98 8.02
CA SER A 182 18.97 -11.98 8.98
C SER A 182 18.41 -11.33 10.25
N LYS A 183 19.05 -10.29 10.77
CA LYS A 183 18.56 -9.51 11.91
C LYS A 183 17.22 -8.82 11.60
N ASN A 184 17.10 -8.21 10.41
CA ASN A 184 15.87 -7.58 9.97
C ASN A 184 14.73 -8.60 9.81
N LEU A 185 15.00 -9.79 9.23
CA LEU A 185 14.00 -10.86 9.15
C LEU A 185 13.53 -11.30 10.55
N LEU A 186 14.44 -11.43 11.52
CA LEU A 186 14.09 -11.77 12.89
C LEU A 186 13.21 -10.68 13.54
N THR A 187 13.55 -9.41 13.33
CA THR A 187 12.76 -8.27 13.82
C THR A 187 11.37 -8.27 13.21
N ILE A 188 11.27 -8.48 11.90
CA ILE A 188 10.01 -8.62 11.18
C ILE A 188 9.16 -9.75 11.80
N THR A 189 9.76 -10.93 12.01
CA THR A 189 9.06 -12.08 12.58
C THR A 189 8.52 -11.76 13.97
N LYS A 190 9.34 -11.15 14.85
CA LYS A 190 8.96 -10.79 16.22
C LYS A 190 7.82 -9.77 16.29
N VAL A 191 7.66 -8.93 15.27
CA VAL A 191 6.62 -7.90 15.23
C VAL A 191 5.38 -8.40 14.51
N ILE A 192 5.53 -8.98 13.31
CA ILE A 192 4.39 -9.33 12.45
C ILE A 192 3.63 -10.56 12.95
N VAL A 193 4.34 -11.58 13.44
CA VAL A 193 3.67 -12.81 13.89
C VAL A 193 2.73 -12.55 15.07
N PRO A 194 3.14 -11.84 16.16
CA PRO A 194 2.20 -11.50 17.23
C PRO A 194 1.05 -10.59 16.76
N VAL A 195 1.33 -9.62 15.91
CA VAL A 195 0.29 -8.70 15.41
C VAL A 195 -0.77 -9.46 14.62
N VAL A 196 -0.36 -10.31 13.68
CA VAL A 196 -1.30 -11.11 12.87
C VAL A 196 -2.02 -12.15 13.73
N ALA A 197 -1.33 -12.83 14.65
CA ALA A 197 -1.94 -13.77 15.57
C ALA A 197 -3.02 -13.09 16.44
N LEU A 198 -2.72 -11.92 16.97
CA LEU A 198 -3.65 -11.13 17.76
C LEU A 198 -4.85 -10.67 16.93
N GLN A 199 -4.62 -10.15 15.72
CA GLN A 199 -5.69 -9.73 14.82
C GLN A 199 -6.61 -10.90 14.42
N CYS A 200 -6.04 -12.05 14.06
CA CYS A 200 -6.83 -13.23 13.69
C CYS A 200 -7.63 -13.79 14.86
N SER A 201 -7.01 -13.90 16.05
CA SER A 201 -7.69 -14.47 17.23
C SER A 201 -8.77 -13.55 17.80
N LEU A 202 -8.56 -12.24 17.73
CA LEU A 202 -9.53 -11.26 18.22
C LEU A 202 -10.59 -10.87 17.19
N ALA A 203 -10.43 -11.20 15.90
CA ALA A 203 -11.36 -10.83 14.84
C ALA A 203 -12.82 -11.22 15.15
N PRO A 204 -13.13 -12.45 15.62
CA PRO A 204 -14.50 -12.82 15.99
C PRO A 204 -15.09 -11.99 17.14
N LEU A 205 -14.25 -11.40 17.98
CA LEU A 205 -14.67 -10.58 19.13
C LEU A 205 -14.83 -9.11 18.75
N TYR A 206 -13.80 -8.50 18.12
CA TYR A 206 -13.87 -7.06 17.88
C TYR A 206 -14.76 -6.67 16.70
N VAL A 207 -14.90 -7.54 15.69
CA VAL A 207 -15.75 -7.22 14.54
C VAL A 207 -17.21 -6.98 14.94
N PRO A 208 -17.88 -7.88 15.69
CA PRO A 208 -19.27 -7.62 16.10
C PRO A 208 -19.41 -6.46 17.09
N ILE A 209 -18.42 -6.26 17.99
CA ILE A 209 -18.48 -5.23 19.03
C ILE A 209 -18.24 -3.83 18.45
N VAL A 210 -17.21 -3.67 17.62
CA VAL A 210 -16.78 -2.36 17.10
C VAL A 210 -17.53 -1.97 15.83
N PHE A 211 -17.74 -2.92 14.92
CA PHE A 211 -18.32 -2.66 13.60
C PHE A 211 -19.76 -3.14 13.45
N GLY A 212 -20.24 -3.95 14.38
CA GLY A 212 -21.60 -4.44 14.43
C GLY A 212 -21.80 -5.82 13.79
N GLN A 213 -22.87 -6.49 14.23
CA GLN A 213 -23.20 -7.87 13.87
C GLN A 213 -23.45 -8.08 12.37
N LYS A 214 -23.81 -7.02 11.65
CA LYS A 214 -24.03 -7.06 10.19
C LYS A 214 -22.83 -7.63 9.44
N TRP A 215 -21.61 -7.28 9.80
CA TRP A 215 -20.41 -7.74 9.13
C TRP A 215 -20.11 -9.23 9.38
N VAL A 216 -20.52 -9.73 10.53
CA VAL A 216 -20.42 -11.16 10.85
C VAL A 216 -21.40 -11.95 9.99
N THR A 217 -22.65 -11.51 9.91
CA THR A 217 -23.71 -12.18 9.10
C THR A 217 -23.42 -12.13 7.60
N GLU A 218 -22.74 -11.08 7.11
CA GLU A 218 -22.30 -10.94 5.72
C GLU A 218 -21.01 -11.72 5.41
N GLY A 219 -20.44 -12.46 6.38
CA GLY A 219 -19.28 -13.32 6.17
C GLY A 219 -17.94 -12.59 6.09
N ALA A 220 -17.82 -11.38 6.67
CA ALA A 220 -16.58 -10.61 6.61
C ALA A 220 -15.46 -11.21 7.48
N VAL A 221 -15.77 -11.89 8.59
CA VAL A 221 -14.77 -12.41 9.54
C VAL A 221 -13.82 -13.42 8.91
N PRO A 222 -14.27 -14.49 8.21
CA PRO A 222 -13.37 -15.44 7.57
C PRO A 222 -12.52 -14.79 6.46
N ILE A 223 -13.07 -13.84 5.70
CA ILE A 223 -12.33 -13.08 4.71
C ILE A 223 -11.22 -12.27 5.38
N LEU A 224 -11.54 -11.57 6.47
CA LEU A 224 -10.59 -10.79 7.26
C LEU A 224 -9.45 -11.68 7.79
N MET A 225 -9.75 -12.84 8.35
CA MET A 225 -8.74 -13.76 8.88
C MET A 225 -7.78 -14.24 7.76
N LEU A 226 -8.30 -14.59 6.58
CA LEU A 226 -7.49 -14.99 5.43
C LEU A 226 -6.58 -13.85 4.93
N ILE A 227 -7.12 -12.65 4.87
CA ILE A 227 -6.35 -11.46 4.47
C ILE A 227 -5.28 -11.14 5.51
N CYS A 228 -5.59 -11.21 6.81
CA CYS A 228 -4.59 -11.08 7.88
C CYS A 228 -3.48 -12.13 7.76
N LEU A 229 -3.83 -13.37 7.45
CA LEU A 229 -2.85 -14.44 7.26
C LEU A 229 -1.91 -14.15 6.09
N SER A 230 -2.41 -13.52 5.00
CA SER A 230 -1.58 -13.07 3.89
C SER A 230 -0.53 -12.04 4.30
N ALA A 231 -0.76 -11.28 5.38
CA ALA A 231 0.18 -10.29 5.91
C ALA A 231 1.48 -10.90 6.45
N LEU A 232 1.46 -12.17 6.84
CA LEU A 232 2.66 -12.85 7.37
C LEU A 232 3.82 -12.86 6.39
N SER A 233 3.55 -13.06 5.10
CA SER A 233 4.61 -13.19 4.09
C SER A 233 5.03 -11.87 3.45
N ARG A 234 4.18 -10.85 3.45
CA ARG A 234 4.41 -9.56 2.77
C ARG A 234 5.69 -8.84 3.20
N PRO A 235 6.01 -8.67 4.51
CA PRO A 235 7.19 -7.93 4.93
C PRO A 235 8.49 -8.65 4.61
N PHE A 236 8.51 -9.98 4.54
CA PHE A 236 9.68 -10.74 4.12
C PHE A 236 10.01 -10.54 2.65
N ALA A 237 8.99 -10.52 1.80
CA ALA A 237 9.17 -10.19 0.40
C ALA A 237 9.61 -8.74 0.20
N ASN A 238 9.06 -7.82 0.99
CA ASN A 238 9.47 -6.43 0.97
C ASN A 238 10.95 -6.26 1.37
N ALA A 239 11.42 -6.96 2.41
CA ALA A 239 12.84 -6.98 2.77
C ALA A 239 13.73 -7.51 1.63
N SER A 240 13.27 -8.53 0.90
CA SER A 240 13.98 -9.03 -0.29
C SER A 240 14.00 -8.02 -1.43
N SER A 241 12.89 -7.32 -1.68
CA SER A 241 12.82 -6.22 -2.64
C SER A 241 13.82 -5.11 -2.31
N MET A 242 13.87 -4.67 -1.04
CA MET A 242 14.83 -3.67 -0.57
C MET A 242 16.28 -4.14 -0.74
N LEU A 243 16.56 -5.43 -0.48
CA LEU A 243 17.87 -6.03 -0.70
C LEU A 243 18.29 -5.96 -2.17
N PHE A 244 17.42 -6.43 -3.12
CA PHE A 244 17.73 -6.40 -4.56
C PHE A 244 18.00 -4.98 -5.04
N ARG A 245 17.24 -3.99 -4.56
CA ARG A 245 17.46 -2.57 -4.90
C ARG A 245 18.75 -2.03 -4.32
N ALA A 246 19.09 -2.36 -3.07
CA ALA A 246 20.30 -1.89 -2.39
C ALA A 246 21.59 -2.42 -3.05
N VAL A 247 21.58 -3.66 -3.55
CA VAL A 247 22.73 -4.26 -4.27
C VAL A 247 22.78 -3.93 -5.76
N GLY A 248 21.89 -3.05 -6.25
CA GLY A 248 21.89 -2.57 -7.63
C GLY A 248 21.25 -3.52 -8.65
N LEU A 249 20.36 -4.41 -8.21
CA LEU A 249 19.61 -5.35 -9.07
C LEU A 249 18.09 -5.04 -9.12
N PRO A 250 17.66 -3.79 -9.37
CA PRO A 250 16.24 -3.42 -9.39
C PRO A 250 15.45 -4.13 -10.50
N GLN A 251 16.12 -4.62 -11.55
CA GLN A 251 15.48 -5.36 -12.64
C GLN A 251 14.92 -6.71 -12.16
N VAL A 252 15.62 -7.40 -11.24
CA VAL A 252 15.15 -8.66 -10.65
C VAL A 252 13.90 -8.41 -9.80
N ASP A 253 13.89 -7.32 -9.03
CA ASP A 253 12.75 -6.90 -8.26
C ASP A 253 11.55 -6.56 -9.17
N LEU A 254 11.77 -5.80 -10.24
CA LEU A 254 10.72 -5.47 -11.21
C LEU A 254 10.12 -6.71 -11.87
N LEU A 255 10.97 -7.62 -12.35
CA LEU A 255 10.52 -8.86 -13.02
C LEU A 255 9.73 -9.75 -12.06
N TRP A 256 10.20 -9.90 -10.80
CA TRP A 256 9.46 -10.62 -9.78
C TRP A 256 8.10 -9.99 -9.49
N ASN A 257 8.07 -8.68 -9.30
CA ASN A 257 6.80 -7.96 -9.02
C ASN A 257 5.81 -8.10 -10.18
N LEU A 258 6.29 -8.10 -11.42
CA LEU A 258 5.45 -8.32 -12.60
C LEU A 258 4.91 -9.76 -12.62
N ALA A 259 5.77 -10.76 -12.46
CA ALA A 259 5.39 -12.16 -12.42
C ALA A 259 4.40 -12.45 -11.28
N PHE A 260 4.66 -11.90 -10.09
CA PHE A 260 3.75 -12.01 -8.94
C PHE A 260 2.39 -11.35 -9.22
N THR A 261 2.36 -10.17 -9.86
CA THR A 261 1.11 -9.48 -10.20
C THR A 261 0.27 -10.31 -11.17
N VAL A 262 0.89 -10.90 -12.19
CA VAL A 262 0.20 -11.78 -13.14
C VAL A 262 -0.34 -13.02 -12.42
N ALA A 263 0.48 -13.70 -11.63
CA ALA A 263 0.08 -14.89 -10.89
C ALA A 263 -1.06 -14.60 -9.90
N LEU A 264 -0.97 -13.48 -9.17
CA LEU A 264 -2.01 -13.02 -8.26
C LEU A 264 -3.32 -12.74 -9.00
N THR A 265 -3.26 -12.04 -10.13
CA THR A 265 -4.45 -11.74 -10.95
C THR A 265 -5.13 -13.02 -11.44
N VAL A 266 -4.36 -13.98 -11.93
CA VAL A 266 -4.88 -15.28 -12.36
C VAL A 266 -5.50 -16.05 -11.19
N ALA A 267 -4.84 -16.08 -10.05
CA ALA A 267 -5.37 -16.73 -8.84
C ALA A 267 -6.68 -16.09 -8.38
N ILE A 268 -6.79 -14.76 -8.40
CA ILE A 268 -8.02 -14.03 -8.06
C ILE A 268 -9.13 -14.35 -9.07
N LEU A 269 -8.84 -14.34 -10.38
CA LEU A 269 -9.82 -14.70 -11.41
C LEU A 269 -10.41 -16.11 -11.18
N ILE A 270 -9.57 -17.07 -10.84
CA ILE A 270 -10.02 -18.42 -10.47
C ILE A 270 -10.88 -18.34 -9.19
N GLY A 271 -10.43 -17.58 -8.19
CA GLY A 271 -11.13 -17.42 -6.90
C GLY A 271 -12.50 -16.77 -7.02
N THR A 272 -12.77 -15.95 -8.06
CA THR A 272 -14.08 -15.30 -8.25
C THR A 272 -15.23 -16.31 -8.40
N SER A 273 -14.94 -17.52 -8.88
CA SER A 273 -15.93 -18.60 -9.01
C SER A 273 -16.50 -19.07 -7.66
N TRP A 274 -15.78 -18.86 -6.56
CA TRP A 274 -16.21 -19.18 -5.18
C TRP A 274 -16.58 -17.94 -4.37
N GLY A 275 -16.87 -16.83 -5.03
CA GLY A 275 -17.27 -15.57 -4.40
C GLY A 275 -16.10 -14.84 -3.70
N SER A 276 -16.45 -13.87 -2.84
CA SER A 276 -15.46 -13.05 -2.13
C SER A 276 -14.53 -13.84 -1.19
N LEU A 277 -15.04 -14.93 -0.61
CA LEU A 277 -14.22 -15.84 0.20
C LEU A 277 -13.19 -16.56 -0.67
N GLY A 278 -13.58 -17.03 -1.87
CA GLY A 278 -12.65 -17.65 -2.82
C GLY A 278 -11.54 -16.69 -3.25
N VAL A 279 -11.85 -15.43 -3.47
CA VAL A 279 -10.84 -14.40 -3.75
C VAL A 279 -9.88 -14.24 -2.55
N ALA A 280 -10.40 -14.17 -1.32
CA ALA A 280 -9.56 -14.05 -0.12
C ALA A 280 -8.62 -15.26 0.05
N VAL A 281 -9.12 -16.49 -0.22
CA VAL A 281 -8.30 -17.71 -0.23
C VAL A 281 -7.22 -17.62 -1.30
N SER A 282 -7.56 -17.20 -2.52
CA SER A 282 -6.60 -17.07 -3.62
C SER A 282 -5.51 -16.04 -3.32
N VAL A 283 -5.87 -14.88 -2.74
CA VAL A 283 -4.92 -13.86 -2.30
C VAL A 283 -4.01 -14.41 -1.21
N ALA A 284 -4.57 -15.05 -0.18
CA ALA A 284 -3.78 -15.64 0.89
C ALA A 284 -2.83 -16.72 0.36
N ALA A 285 -3.32 -17.64 -0.47
CA ALA A 285 -2.53 -18.70 -1.08
C ALA A 285 -1.38 -18.12 -1.94
N ALA A 286 -1.66 -17.15 -2.82
CA ALA A 286 -0.64 -16.52 -3.65
C ALA A 286 0.46 -15.86 -2.80
N HIS A 287 0.09 -15.13 -1.75
CA HIS A 287 1.05 -14.50 -0.86
C HIS A 287 1.87 -15.52 -0.06
N LEU A 288 1.21 -16.56 0.50
CA LEU A 288 1.89 -17.55 1.34
C LEU A 288 2.76 -18.54 0.56
N THR A 289 2.49 -18.72 -0.75
CA THR A 289 3.28 -19.66 -1.58
C THR A 289 4.37 -18.94 -2.37
N LEU A 290 4.07 -17.81 -3.02
CA LEU A 290 5.01 -17.14 -3.92
C LEU A 290 5.99 -16.23 -3.16
N GLN A 291 5.55 -15.54 -2.13
CA GLN A 291 6.44 -14.61 -1.40
C GLN A 291 7.63 -15.30 -0.69
N PRO A 292 7.49 -16.50 -0.09
CA PRO A 292 8.63 -17.25 0.42
C PRO A 292 9.66 -17.62 -0.64
N ILE A 293 9.23 -17.85 -1.91
CA ILE A 293 10.15 -18.09 -3.02
C ILE A 293 11.02 -16.87 -3.27
N TYR A 294 10.43 -15.67 -3.22
CA TYR A 294 11.17 -14.43 -3.34
C TYR A 294 12.17 -14.20 -2.22
N LEU A 295 11.80 -14.55 -0.99
CA LEU A 295 12.71 -14.54 0.15
C LEU A 295 13.89 -15.48 -0.08
N MET A 296 13.64 -16.70 -0.56
CA MET A 296 14.72 -17.66 -0.88
C MET A 296 15.64 -17.15 -1.98
N MET A 297 15.12 -16.42 -2.98
CA MET A 297 15.95 -15.77 -4.00
C MET A 297 16.89 -14.72 -3.38
N GLY A 298 16.40 -13.89 -2.47
CA GLY A 298 17.24 -12.93 -1.72
C GLY A 298 18.32 -13.61 -0.90
N GLN A 299 17.99 -14.68 -0.20
CA GLN A 299 18.97 -15.47 0.58
C GLN A 299 20.04 -16.14 -0.31
N ARG A 300 19.63 -16.67 -1.47
CA ARG A 300 20.57 -17.27 -2.45
C ARG A 300 21.51 -16.21 -3.03
N LEU A 301 21.01 -15.02 -3.30
CA LEU A 301 21.84 -13.90 -3.76
C LEU A 301 22.94 -13.58 -2.73
N LEU A 302 22.58 -13.43 -1.46
CA LEU A 302 23.55 -13.15 -0.40
C LEU A 302 24.63 -14.22 -0.26
N ARG A 303 24.26 -15.51 -0.40
CA ARG A 303 25.24 -16.61 -0.40
C ARG A 303 26.22 -16.47 -1.57
N ARG A 304 25.73 -16.24 -2.79
CA ARG A 304 26.58 -16.05 -3.98
C ARG A 304 27.54 -14.87 -3.86
N ILE A 305 27.05 -13.73 -3.34
CA ILE A 305 27.92 -12.55 -3.13
C ILE A 305 29.02 -12.85 -2.12
N GLN A 306 28.72 -13.59 -1.05
CA GLN A 306 29.70 -13.99 -0.05
C GLN A 306 30.72 -14.99 -0.59
N GLU A 307 30.28 -15.99 -1.38
CA GLU A 307 31.17 -16.97 -2.02
C GLU A 307 32.12 -16.30 -3.03
N ALA A 308 31.61 -15.35 -3.83
CA ALA A 308 32.44 -14.59 -4.78
C ALA A 308 33.50 -13.76 -4.08
N GLN A 309 33.23 -13.18 -2.92
CA GLN A 309 34.21 -12.43 -2.14
C GLN A 309 35.27 -13.36 -1.51
N SER A 310 34.88 -14.53 -0.98
CA SER A 310 35.83 -15.51 -0.42
C SER A 310 36.73 -16.16 -1.48
N ALA A 311 36.29 -16.20 -2.73
CA ALA A 311 37.10 -16.70 -3.86
C ALA A 311 38.09 -15.65 -4.40
N SER A 312 37.91 -14.37 -4.08
CA SER A 312 38.78 -13.26 -4.50
C SER A 312 39.86 -12.88 -3.46
N LEU A 313 39.82 -13.48 -2.29
CA LEU A 313 40.81 -13.38 -1.20
C LEU A 313 41.74 -14.59 -1.23
#